data_f74ca1c81dc6113a53d51f7cb2ebca4f
#
_entry.id   f74ca1c81dc6113a53d51f7cb2ebca4f
#
_cell.length_a   1.000
_cell.length_b   1.000
_cell.length_c   1.000
_cell.angle_alpha   90.00
_cell.angle_beta   90.00
_cell.angle_gamma   90.00
#
_symmetry.space_group_name_H-M   'P 1'
#
loop_
_entity.id
_entity.type
_entity.pdbx_description
1 polymer ?
#
loop_
_entity_poly.entity_id
_entity_poly.type
_entity_poly.pdbx_seq_one_letter_code
_entity_poly.pdbx_strand_id
1 'polypeptide(L)'
;MKDKRKAYEEKLDAQLKEWSAQIGLLKAKADNAKADAKIEYVKTIEALQKKEHEARTKLQELKTAGDEAWEDLKTGAEKAWAEVKTAYHDASSRFK
;
A
#
# COMPACT_ATOMS: atom_id res chain seq x y z
N MET A 1 23.06 -3.83 -12.58
CA MET A 1 22.46 -3.27 -11.38
C MET A 1 21.28 -2.35 -11.65
N LYS A 2 21.37 -1.45 -12.63
CA LYS A 2 20.27 -0.57 -12.99
C LYS A 2 19.02 -1.36 -13.40
N ASP A 3 19.21 -2.48 -14.10
CA ASP A 3 18.10 -3.29 -14.57
C ASP A 3 17.33 -3.95 -13.42
N LYS A 4 18.04 -4.43 -12.40
CA LYS A 4 17.41 -5.04 -11.22
C LYS A 4 16.68 -4.00 -10.40
N ARG A 5 17.28 -2.82 -10.25
CA ARG A 5 16.68 -1.71 -9.56
C ARG A 5 15.38 -1.27 -10.24
N LYS A 6 15.42 -1.11 -11.56
CA LYS A 6 14.27 -0.72 -12.35
C LYS A 6 13.15 -1.76 -12.25
N ALA A 7 13.50 -3.04 -12.38
CA ALA A 7 12.52 -4.12 -12.28
C ALA A 7 11.85 -4.15 -10.91
N TYR A 8 12.63 -3.94 -9.86
CA TYR A 8 12.11 -3.88 -8.50
C TYR A 8 11.11 -2.72 -8.33
N GLU A 9 11.50 -1.53 -8.82
CA GLU A 9 10.63 -0.35 -8.74
C GLU A 9 9.34 -0.53 -9.53
N GLU A 10 9.41 -1.16 -10.71
CA GLU A 10 8.23 -1.46 -11.51
C GLU A 10 7.29 -2.45 -10.82
N LYS A 11 7.86 -3.43 -10.13
CA LYS A 11 7.10 -4.39 -9.33
C LYS A 11 6.33 -3.67 -8.23
N LEU A 12 6.98 -2.74 -7.54
CA LEU A 12 6.33 -1.97 -6.48
C LEU A 12 5.24 -1.05 -7.03
N ASP A 13 5.48 -0.41 -8.18
CA ASP A 13 4.45 0.39 -8.85
C ASP A 13 3.21 -0.44 -9.19
N ALA A 14 3.42 -1.63 -9.73
CA ALA A 14 2.32 -2.54 -10.08
C ALA A 14 1.51 -2.94 -8.83
N GLN A 15 2.20 -3.23 -7.74
CA GLN A 15 1.54 -3.57 -6.48
C GLN A 15 0.74 -2.40 -5.91
N LEU A 16 1.25 -1.18 -6.02
CA LEU A 16 0.51 0.01 -5.57
C LEU A 16 -0.77 0.21 -6.38
N LYS A 17 -0.71 -0.01 -7.68
CA LYS A 17 -1.90 0.07 -8.54
C LYS A 17 -2.93 -0.98 -8.14
N GLU A 18 -2.48 -2.19 -7.86
CA GLU A 18 -3.35 -3.28 -7.41
C GLU A 18 -4.00 -2.92 -6.08
N TRP A 19 -3.22 -2.44 -5.11
CA TRP A 19 -3.75 -2.04 -3.81
C TRP A 19 -4.74 -0.89 -3.93
N SER A 20 -4.45 0.09 -4.78
CA SER A 20 -5.35 1.20 -5.02
C SER A 20 -6.71 0.72 -5.54
N ALA A 21 -6.70 -0.23 -6.48
CA ALA A 21 -7.91 -0.84 -7.01
C ALA A 21 -8.67 -1.62 -5.93
N GLN A 22 -7.95 -2.37 -5.10
CA GLN A 22 -8.57 -3.13 -4.00
C GLN A 22 -9.20 -2.21 -2.96
N ILE A 23 -8.53 -1.10 -2.64
CA ILE A 23 -9.09 -0.09 -1.73
C ILE A 23 -10.37 0.49 -2.32
N GLY A 24 -10.41 0.72 -3.63
CA GLY A 24 -11.61 1.17 -4.32
C GLY A 24 -12.77 0.20 -4.15
N LEU A 25 -12.50 -1.11 -4.22
CA LEU A 25 -13.52 -2.13 -4.01
C LEU A 25 -14.02 -2.13 -2.55
N LEU A 26 -13.11 -1.93 -1.59
CA LEU A 26 -13.50 -1.84 -0.18
C LEU A 26 -14.36 -0.61 0.08
N LYS A 27 -14.06 0.51 -0.58
CA LYS A 27 -14.89 1.73 -0.48
C LYS A 27 -16.29 1.48 -1.00
N ALA A 28 -16.42 0.75 -2.11
CA ALA A 28 -17.73 0.40 -2.66
C ALA A 28 -18.52 -0.47 -1.70
N LYS A 29 -17.86 -1.43 -1.04
CA LYS A 29 -18.51 -2.25 -0.02
C LYS A 29 -18.97 -1.42 1.16
N ALA A 30 -18.14 -0.45 1.58
CA ALA A 30 -18.47 0.45 2.69
C ALA A 30 -19.71 1.28 2.36
N ASP A 31 -19.80 1.77 1.13
CA ASP A 31 -20.94 2.58 0.70
C ASP A 31 -22.26 1.80 0.76
N ASN A 32 -22.20 0.49 0.56
CA ASN A 32 -23.37 -0.38 0.60
C ASN A 32 -23.64 -0.99 1.98
N ALA A 33 -22.79 -0.70 2.96
CA ALA A 33 -22.93 -1.25 4.31
C ALA A 33 -23.95 -0.46 5.13
N LYS A 34 -24.52 -1.11 6.14
CA LYS A 34 -25.41 -0.44 7.08
C LYS A 34 -24.62 0.57 7.92
N ALA A 35 -25.29 1.60 8.41
CA ALA A 35 -24.66 2.73 9.10
C ALA A 35 -23.63 2.33 10.16
N ASP A 36 -23.95 1.36 11.01
CA ASP A 36 -23.06 0.93 12.09
C ASP A 36 -21.80 0.27 11.54
N ALA A 37 -21.96 -0.61 10.56
CA ALA A 37 -20.84 -1.29 9.91
C ALA A 37 -20.03 -0.32 9.07
N LYS A 38 -20.67 0.67 8.48
CA LYS A 38 -20.02 1.67 7.64
C LYS A 38 -18.95 2.44 8.40
N ILE A 39 -19.20 2.81 9.65
CA ILE A 39 -18.24 3.53 10.48
C ILE A 39 -16.94 2.72 10.61
N GLU A 40 -17.05 1.42 10.91
CA GLU A 40 -15.90 0.55 11.03
C GLU A 40 -15.17 0.40 9.71
N TYR A 41 -15.90 0.25 8.61
CA TYR A 41 -15.32 0.12 7.28
C TYR A 41 -14.53 1.37 6.89
N VAL A 42 -15.12 2.55 7.13
CA VAL A 42 -14.46 3.82 6.80
C VAL A 42 -13.15 3.98 7.58
N LYS A 43 -13.17 3.67 8.88
CA LYS A 43 -11.96 3.74 9.71
C LYS A 43 -10.87 2.80 9.20
N THR A 44 -11.25 1.58 8.85
CA THR A 44 -10.32 0.58 8.35
C THR A 44 -9.72 1.01 7.01
N ILE A 45 -10.55 1.55 6.12
CA ILE A 45 -10.11 2.04 4.81
C ILE A 45 -9.17 3.22 4.97
N GLU A 46 -9.47 4.16 5.87
CA GLU A 46 -8.59 5.31 6.13
C GLU A 46 -7.21 4.87 6.62
N ALA A 47 -7.17 3.90 7.53
CA ALA A 47 -5.92 3.35 8.03
C ALA A 47 -5.11 2.69 6.91
N LEU A 48 -5.80 1.93 6.05
CA LEU A 48 -5.18 1.26 4.91
C LEU A 48 -4.64 2.27 3.90
N GLN A 49 -5.41 3.32 3.61
CA GLN A 49 -4.99 4.38 2.69
C GLN A 49 -3.75 5.12 3.22
N LYS A 50 -3.69 5.34 4.52
CA LYS A 50 -2.54 5.98 5.15
C LYS A 50 -1.28 5.13 4.95
N LYS A 51 -1.39 3.83 5.17
CA LYS A 51 -0.27 2.90 4.97
C LYS A 51 0.15 2.84 3.50
N GLU A 52 -0.81 2.81 2.58
CA GLU A 52 -0.55 2.83 1.15
C GLU A 52 0.17 4.11 0.74
N HIS A 53 -0.27 5.25 1.29
CA HIS A 53 0.37 6.54 1.02
C HIS A 53 1.83 6.55 1.51
N GLU A 54 2.08 6.03 2.71
CA GLU A 54 3.44 5.92 3.24
C GLU A 54 4.31 5.05 2.33
N ALA A 55 3.77 3.94 1.84
CA ALA A 55 4.47 3.06 0.92
C ALA A 55 4.78 3.77 -0.39
N ARG A 56 3.84 4.55 -0.91
CA ARG A 56 4.02 5.33 -2.13
C ARG A 56 5.14 6.36 -1.97
N THR A 57 5.19 7.02 -0.81
CA THR A 57 6.25 7.98 -0.50
C THR A 57 7.61 7.29 -0.47
N LYS A 58 7.68 6.11 0.14
CA LYS A 58 8.92 5.33 0.18
C LYS A 58 9.39 4.94 -1.22
N LEU A 59 8.46 4.58 -2.10
CA LEU A 59 8.81 4.26 -3.48
C LEU A 59 9.35 5.49 -4.23
N GLN A 60 8.77 6.66 -4.01
CA GLN A 60 9.26 7.89 -4.63
C GLN A 60 10.68 8.21 -4.16
N GLU A 61 10.95 8.05 -2.87
CA GLU A 61 12.30 8.22 -2.32
C GLU A 61 13.28 7.24 -2.99
N LEU A 62 12.84 6.00 -3.14
CA LEU A 62 13.64 4.94 -3.75
C LEU A 62 14.00 5.28 -5.21
N LYS A 63 13.01 5.75 -5.97
CA LYS A 63 13.20 6.10 -7.40
C LYS A 63 14.21 7.23 -7.59
N THR A 64 14.28 8.17 -6.64
CA THR A 64 15.14 9.33 -6.74
C THR A 64 16.49 9.16 -6.05
N ALA A 65 16.70 8.03 -5.37
CA ALA A 65 17.93 7.77 -4.62
C ALA A 65 19.11 7.48 -5.52
N GLY A 66 20.31 7.87 -5.09
CA GLY A 66 21.55 7.43 -5.71
C GLY A 66 21.80 5.95 -5.38
N ASP A 67 22.69 5.32 -6.13
CA ASP A 67 22.94 3.88 -5.99
C ASP A 67 23.36 3.47 -4.57
N GLU A 68 24.14 4.33 -3.88
CA GLU A 68 24.58 4.02 -2.52
C GLU A 68 23.43 4.05 -1.51
N ALA A 69 22.54 5.04 -1.66
CA ALA A 69 21.40 5.19 -0.74
C ALA A 69 20.28 4.20 -1.05
N TRP A 70 20.23 3.71 -2.29
CA TRP A 70 19.13 2.86 -2.76
C TRP A 70 18.95 1.61 -1.91
N GLU A 71 20.04 0.94 -1.55
CA GLU A 71 19.96 -0.29 -0.73
C GLU A 71 19.38 -0.03 0.64
N ASP A 72 19.75 1.09 1.27
CA ASP A 72 19.20 1.45 2.59
C ASP A 72 17.73 1.79 2.49
N LEU A 73 17.35 2.55 1.45
CA LEU A 73 15.94 2.92 1.23
C LEU A 73 15.09 1.72 0.85
N LYS A 74 15.69 0.73 0.18
CA LYS A 74 15.01 -0.52 -0.15
C LYS A 74 14.50 -1.22 1.11
N THR A 75 15.31 -1.27 2.16
CA THR A 75 14.91 -1.87 3.43
C THR A 75 13.68 -1.17 4.01
N GLY A 76 13.68 0.16 3.99
CA GLY A 76 12.54 0.95 4.44
C GLY A 76 11.29 0.70 3.60
N ALA A 77 11.46 0.60 2.28
CA ALA A 77 10.37 0.31 1.37
C ALA A 77 9.78 -1.09 1.63
N GLU A 78 10.63 -2.08 1.85
CA GLU A 78 10.17 -3.45 2.16
C GLU A 78 9.34 -3.47 3.43
N LYS A 79 9.76 -2.73 4.45
CA LYS A 79 9.01 -2.61 5.69
C LYS A 79 7.64 -1.97 5.47
N ALA A 80 7.60 -0.87 4.71
CA ALA A 80 6.35 -0.20 4.39
C ALA A 80 5.41 -1.11 3.60
N TRP A 81 5.95 -1.89 2.66
CA TRP A 81 5.17 -2.86 1.87
C TRP A 81 4.57 -3.95 2.76
N ALA A 82 5.36 -4.47 3.70
CA ALA A 82 4.86 -5.47 4.65
C ALA A 82 3.73 -4.91 5.51
N GLU A 83 3.82 -3.65 5.91
CA GLU A 83 2.78 -2.99 6.69
C GLU A 83 1.48 -2.84 5.91
N VAL A 84 1.57 -2.45 4.62
CA VAL A 84 0.39 -2.36 3.76
C VAL A 84 -0.24 -3.74 3.57
N LYS A 85 0.57 -4.74 3.31
CA LYS A 85 0.10 -6.11 3.11
C LYS A 85 -0.66 -6.62 4.34
N THR A 86 -0.11 -6.38 5.52
CA THR A 86 -0.75 -6.77 6.77
C THR A 86 -2.06 -6.00 6.98
N ALA A 87 -2.04 -4.69 6.76
CA ALA A 87 -3.23 -3.85 6.91
C ALA A 87 -4.33 -4.27 5.93
N TYR A 88 -3.96 -4.58 4.69
CA TYR A 88 -4.90 -5.05 3.67
C TYR A 88 -5.51 -6.40 4.08
N HIS A 89 -4.69 -7.33 4.56
CA HIS A 89 -5.15 -8.63 5.01
C HIS A 89 -6.15 -8.50 6.16
N ASP A 90 -5.85 -7.65 7.14
CA ASP A 90 -6.75 -7.38 8.27
C ASP A 90 -8.07 -6.77 7.80
N ALA A 91 -7.99 -5.82 6.87
CA ALA A 91 -9.18 -5.18 6.31
C ALA A 91 -10.06 -6.20 5.58
N SER A 92 -9.45 -7.06 4.75
CA SER A 92 -10.18 -8.09 4.02
C SER A 92 -10.88 -9.07 4.95
N SER A 93 -10.24 -9.41 6.07
CA SER A 93 -10.83 -10.31 7.07
C SER A 93 -12.06 -9.69 7.74
N ARG A 94 -12.02 -8.38 7.98
CA ARG A 94 -13.12 -7.66 8.62
C ARG A 94 -14.30 -7.45 7.68
N PHE A 95 -14.06 -7.44 6.37
CA PHE A 95 -15.07 -7.14 5.36
C PHE A 95 -15.72 -8.40 4.75
N LYS A 96 -15.53 -9.52 5.38
CA LYS A 96 -16.15 -10.78 4.92
C LYS A 96 -17.65 -10.84 5.18
#